data_021087a43a95cf1756aa118958bbc6fa
#
_entry.id   021087a43a95cf1756aa118958bbc6fa
#
_cell.length_a   1.000
_cell.length_b   1.000
_cell.length_c   1.000
_cell.angle_alpha   90.00
_cell.angle_beta   90.00
_cell.angle_gamma   90.00
#
_symmetry.space_group_name_H-M   'P 1'
#
loop_
_entity.id
_entity.type
_entity.pdbx_description
1 polymer ?
#
loop_
_entity_poly.entity_id
_entity_poly.type
_entity_poly.pdbx_seq_one_letter_code
_entity_poly.pdbx_strand_id
1 'polypeptide(L)'
;MTQLTRRDWLATAALLTTSVFGMGKQTAPYRYVLAAESGRATPLPNGGYVPFEWGFGEVPPVGAPGNGNGLKLTWNQPAAVPANSRATLRLTSATDVRENVEITVKTAVSGKLVGTFDIRFAMYLQPFELPIPATDLPAVLAEGVNLTMAAGSKPFWFFQNTTGSPSAPTAYLPHLLLYQQQPNVAATAWKDRLLSLESVQTFGWMEGCVLDGLHELSITSPNAKTVLAQHLDLFFGQNSLVYANLNNQKAVGEINTVESILPFAILAQTNPAHPLLQTAIQFCEAHANAEGVIADGTGNNRTVKTEECYTVSYPLAVLAKTLNRPDLARLAIQTAYARVTLLDKGTRIFQRGGEQETPVFENWSRGVVWYLLGLAKTLAYLPNNAQTQPLKLVLQTAVNNVIAYQQPNGLWYCFMHEPETGLETSGTAGIAAALTYGHQKGLLPASVLDVVAKARKGLTAYFTPDGYLTGTAQGNKGGNALQRNGFRVISPYTLGFLAHLDETS
;
A
#
# COMPACT_ATOMS: atom_id res chain seq x y z
N MET A 1 -2.87 22.08 -31.56
CA MET A 1 -3.26 21.54 -30.24
C MET A 1 -2.06 21.70 -29.33
N THR A 2 -2.09 22.67 -28.43
CA THR A 2 -1.00 22.96 -27.49
C THR A 2 -0.97 21.83 -26.45
N GLN A 3 0.15 21.11 -26.37
CA GLN A 3 0.35 20.09 -25.34
C GLN A 3 0.39 20.77 -23.97
N LEU A 4 -0.54 20.42 -23.11
CA LEU A 4 -0.53 20.83 -21.71
C LEU A 4 0.70 20.20 -21.02
N THR A 5 1.44 21.00 -20.27
CA THR A 5 2.61 20.52 -19.54
C THR A 5 2.16 19.73 -18.30
N ARG A 6 3.06 18.91 -17.72
CA ARG A 6 2.84 18.16 -16.46
C ARG A 6 2.37 19.09 -15.32
N ARG A 7 2.78 20.37 -15.33
CA ARG A 7 2.34 21.43 -14.41
C ARG A 7 0.86 21.79 -14.59
N ASP A 8 0.39 21.86 -15.83
CA ASP A 8 -0.99 22.27 -16.11
C ASP A 8 -1.98 21.17 -15.71
N TRP A 9 -1.57 19.91 -15.77
CA TRP A 9 -2.38 18.76 -15.37
C TRP A 9 -2.58 18.67 -13.86
N LEU A 10 -1.53 18.87 -13.07
CA LEU A 10 -1.61 18.86 -11.61
C LEU A 10 -2.44 20.04 -11.07
N ALA A 11 -2.37 21.21 -11.72
CA ALA A 11 -3.19 22.36 -11.38
C ALA A 11 -4.67 22.12 -11.72
N THR A 12 -4.98 21.43 -12.81
CA THR A 12 -6.35 21.12 -13.23
C THR A 12 -6.99 20.04 -12.32
N ALA A 13 -6.22 19.07 -11.84
CA ALA A 13 -6.70 18.07 -10.88
C ALA A 13 -7.07 18.71 -9.53
N ALA A 14 -6.31 19.70 -9.07
CA ALA A 14 -6.62 20.46 -7.85
C ALA A 14 -7.87 21.34 -7.97
N LEU A 15 -8.23 21.78 -9.20
CA LEU A 15 -9.40 22.62 -9.46
C LEU A 15 -10.70 21.81 -9.69
N LEU A 16 -10.61 20.55 -10.09
CA LEU A 16 -11.78 19.70 -10.34
C LEU A 16 -12.43 19.15 -9.06
N THR A 17 -11.77 19.26 -7.90
CA THR A 17 -12.34 18.85 -6.61
C THR A 17 -13.30 19.88 -6.00
N THR A 18 -13.49 21.06 -6.63
CA THR A 18 -14.33 22.13 -6.06
C THR A 18 -15.65 22.42 -6.79
N SER A 19 -15.96 21.72 -7.87
CA SER A 19 -17.21 22.02 -8.59
C SER A 19 -17.85 20.79 -9.20
N VAL A 20 -18.71 20.11 -8.46
CA VAL A 20 -20.01 19.52 -8.88
C VAL A 20 -20.60 18.81 -7.66
N PHE A 21 -21.68 19.38 -7.06
CA PHE A 21 -22.92 18.69 -6.70
C PHE A 21 -23.74 19.56 -5.73
N GLY A 22 -24.78 20.14 -6.28
CA GLY A 22 -25.89 20.65 -5.47
C GLY A 22 -26.82 19.49 -5.07
N MET A 23 -26.43 18.73 -4.07
CA MET A 23 -27.30 17.95 -3.20
C MET A 23 -26.80 18.20 -1.78
N GLY A 24 -27.72 18.43 -0.82
CA GLY A 24 -27.49 18.94 0.52
C GLY A 24 -26.15 18.48 1.10
N LYS A 25 -25.26 19.43 1.40
CA LYS A 25 -23.95 19.18 2.01
C LYS A 25 -24.13 18.41 3.32
N GLN A 26 -24.08 17.07 3.25
CA GLN A 26 -23.73 16.30 4.42
C GLN A 26 -22.28 16.71 4.75
N THR A 27 -22.08 17.45 5.82
CA THR A 27 -20.74 17.82 6.28
C THR A 27 -19.95 16.54 6.47
N ALA A 28 -18.79 16.43 5.82
CA ALA A 28 -17.93 15.26 5.94
C ALA A 28 -17.74 14.92 7.44
N PRO A 29 -17.79 13.63 7.82
CA PRO A 29 -17.73 13.20 9.23
C PRO A 29 -16.40 13.54 9.88
N TYR A 30 -15.46 14.02 9.11
CA TYR A 30 -14.13 14.43 9.52
C TYR A 30 -13.70 15.71 8.77
N ARG A 31 -12.66 16.36 9.30
CA ARG A 31 -11.96 17.45 8.61
C ARG A 31 -10.48 17.45 8.94
N TYR A 32 -9.67 17.95 8.04
CA TYR A 32 -8.25 18.21 8.26
C TYR A 32 -8.03 19.65 8.72
N VAL A 33 -7.25 19.78 9.78
CA VAL A 33 -6.64 21.06 10.18
C VAL A 33 -5.17 20.96 9.79
N LEU A 34 -4.82 21.54 8.65
CA LEU A 34 -3.47 21.45 8.11
C LEU A 34 -2.48 22.20 8.98
N ALA A 35 -1.27 21.67 9.07
CA ALA A 35 -0.15 22.45 9.57
C ALA A 35 0.06 23.68 8.66
N ALA A 36 0.31 24.82 9.27
CA ALA A 36 0.73 26.01 8.55
C ALA A 36 2.05 25.73 7.84
N GLU A 37 2.28 26.43 6.71
CA GLU A 37 3.56 26.32 6.01
C GLU A 37 4.70 26.63 6.98
N SER A 38 5.61 25.69 7.15
CA SER A 38 6.77 25.85 8.01
C SER A 38 8.04 25.84 7.17
N GLY A 39 8.64 26.99 6.99
CA GLY A 39 9.99 27.14 6.51
C GLY A 39 10.22 26.83 5.02
N ARG A 40 11.50 26.74 4.68
CA ARG A 40 12.00 26.51 3.32
C ARG A 40 11.92 25.01 3.00
N ALA A 41 11.52 24.69 1.77
CA ALA A 41 11.61 23.33 1.27
C ALA A 41 13.06 22.79 1.43
N THR A 42 13.19 21.71 2.17
CA THR A 42 14.48 21.03 2.33
C THR A 42 14.52 19.89 1.32
N PRO A 43 15.53 19.80 0.44
CA PRO A 43 15.63 18.69 -0.50
C PRO A 43 15.88 17.39 0.27
N LEU A 44 15.33 16.28 -0.22
CA LEU A 44 15.59 14.96 0.34
C LEU A 44 17.10 14.65 0.29
N PRO A 45 17.63 13.94 1.28
CA PRO A 45 19.05 13.60 1.33
C PRO A 45 19.46 12.72 0.14
N ASN A 46 20.73 12.82 -0.25
CA ASN A 46 21.36 11.95 -1.27
C ASN A 46 20.65 11.96 -2.64
N GLY A 47 20.01 13.08 -3.02
CA GLY A 47 19.27 13.15 -4.28
C GLY A 47 18.01 12.30 -4.29
N GLY A 48 17.41 12.08 -3.11
CA GLY A 48 16.17 11.34 -2.95
C GLY A 48 15.08 11.85 -3.92
N TYR A 49 14.28 10.94 -4.41
CA TYR A 49 13.24 11.20 -5.39
C TYR A 49 11.87 10.72 -4.89
N VAL A 50 10.88 11.56 -5.12
CA VAL A 50 9.46 11.19 -5.08
C VAL A 50 8.84 11.63 -6.40
N PRO A 51 7.80 10.94 -6.91
CA PRO A 51 7.20 11.28 -8.21
C PRO A 51 6.45 12.62 -8.21
N PHE A 52 6.55 13.38 -7.13
CA PHE A 52 5.84 14.63 -6.91
C PHE A 52 6.83 15.73 -6.50
N GLU A 53 6.60 16.96 -7.00
CA GLU A 53 7.36 18.14 -6.61
C GLU A 53 6.82 18.75 -5.30
N TRP A 54 6.74 17.93 -4.25
CA TRP A 54 6.27 18.36 -2.93
C TRP A 54 7.41 18.86 -2.06
N GLY A 55 7.06 19.57 -1.00
CA GLY A 55 8.02 19.98 0.03
C GLY A 55 8.21 18.91 1.10
N PHE A 56 9.31 19.03 1.84
CA PHE A 56 9.68 18.10 2.89
C PHE A 56 10.03 18.84 4.18
N GLY A 57 9.59 18.27 5.32
CA GLY A 57 10.01 18.60 6.65
C GLY A 57 10.91 17.53 7.22
N GLU A 58 11.74 17.90 8.19
CA GLU A 58 12.71 17.02 8.83
C GLU A 58 12.61 17.13 10.35
N VAL A 59 12.50 15.98 11.03
CA VAL A 59 12.80 15.90 12.46
C VAL A 59 14.23 15.40 12.61
N PRO A 60 15.16 16.24 13.11
CA PRO A 60 16.57 15.88 13.22
C PRO A 60 16.80 14.69 14.17
N PRO A 61 17.83 13.84 13.94
CA PRO A 61 18.11 12.69 14.77
C PRO A 61 18.61 13.10 16.17
N VAL A 62 18.56 12.14 17.09
CA VAL A 62 19.06 12.34 18.45
C VAL A 62 20.51 12.82 18.45
N GLY A 63 20.80 13.89 19.19
CA GLY A 63 22.13 14.48 19.29
C GLY A 63 22.56 15.40 18.15
N ALA A 64 21.76 15.52 17.10
CA ALA A 64 22.04 16.47 16.02
C ALA A 64 21.77 17.93 16.46
N PRO A 65 22.50 18.91 15.91
CA PRO A 65 22.13 20.31 16.08
C PRO A 65 20.69 20.57 15.66
N GLY A 66 19.91 21.21 16.53
CA GLY A 66 18.49 21.49 16.27
C GLY A 66 17.50 20.48 16.86
N ASN A 67 17.88 19.25 17.16
CA ASN A 67 16.94 18.29 17.78
C ASN A 67 16.42 18.78 19.14
N GLY A 68 17.27 19.47 19.93
CA GLY A 68 16.88 20.02 21.23
C GLY A 68 15.77 21.08 21.17
N ASN A 69 15.66 21.82 20.04
CA ASN A 69 14.60 22.82 19.83
C ASN A 69 13.33 22.20 19.24
N GLY A 70 13.42 20.99 18.68
CA GLY A 70 12.33 20.32 17.99
C GLY A 70 11.92 21.03 16.69
N LEU A 71 11.07 20.34 15.92
CA LEU A 71 10.37 20.93 14.79
C LEU A 71 9.00 21.41 15.25
N LYS A 72 8.71 22.69 15.10
CA LYS A 72 7.41 23.27 15.46
C LYS A 72 6.41 23.14 14.32
N LEU A 73 5.24 22.56 14.60
CA LEU A 73 4.06 22.61 13.75
C LEU A 73 3.01 23.54 14.39
N THR A 74 2.51 24.48 13.61
CA THR A 74 1.35 25.32 13.95
C THR A 74 0.23 25.05 12.99
N TRP A 75 -0.98 25.46 13.30
CA TRP A 75 -2.15 25.12 12.50
C TRP A 75 -2.69 26.35 11.77
N ASN A 76 -3.14 26.14 10.54
CA ASN A 76 -4.03 27.10 9.91
C ASN A 76 -5.29 27.20 10.77
N GLN A 77 -5.67 28.42 11.16
CA GLN A 77 -6.75 28.67 12.14
C GLN A 77 -8.01 27.84 11.81
N PRO A 78 -8.38 26.89 12.65
CA PRO A 78 -9.59 26.12 12.40
C PRO A 78 -10.82 26.99 12.65
N ALA A 79 -11.83 26.88 11.79
CA ALA A 79 -13.18 27.23 12.20
C ALA A 79 -13.53 26.47 13.49
N ALA A 80 -14.49 27.00 14.29
CA ALA A 80 -14.84 26.43 15.59
C ALA A 80 -14.83 24.88 15.60
N VAL A 81 -14.13 24.29 16.58
CA VAL A 81 -14.07 22.83 16.77
C VAL A 81 -15.35 22.40 17.47
N PRO A 82 -16.17 21.51 16.89
CA PRO A 82 -17.37 21.02 17.54
C PRO A 82 -17.06 20.39 18.90
N ALA A 83 -17.95 20.58 19.87
CA ALA A 83 -17.84 19.89 21.16
C ALA A 83 -17.75 18.38 20.95
N ASN A 84 -16.98 17.69 21.80
CA ASN A 84 -16.72 16.22 21.73
C ASN A 84 -15.99 15.75 20.47
N SER A 85 -15.31 16.63 19.71
CA SER A 85 -14.42 16.22 18.64
C SER A 85 -13.24 15.41 19.20
N ARG A 86 -12.90 14.33 18.51
CA ARG A 86 -11.63 13.61 18.67
C ARG A 86 -10.63 14.15 17.66
N ALA A 87 -9.35 14.00 17.95
CA ALA A 87 -8.28 14.40 17.07
C ALA A 87 -7.17 13.36 17.00
N THR A 88 -6.56 13.26 15.84
CA THR A 88 -5.36 12.47 15.61
C THR A 88 -4.37 13.31 14.83
N LEU A 89 -3.14 13.45 15.31
CA LEU A 89 -2.04 14.05 14.53
C LEU A 89 -1.52 13.02 13.56
N ARG A 90 -1.41 13.39 12.29
CA ARG A 90 -0.89 12.51 11.23
C ARG A 90 0.34 13.12 10.56
N LEU A 91 1.36 12.28 10.34
CA LEU A 91 2.54 12.55 9.55
C LEU A 91 2.68 11.43 8.50
N THR A 92 3.09 11.77 7.29
CA THR A 92 3.36 10.78 6.24
C THR A 92 4.85 10.75 5.92
N SER A 93 5.48 9.57 6.04
CA SER A 93 6.90 9.40 5.77
C SER A 93 7.23 9.70 4.30
N ALA A 94 8.24 10.54 4.10
CA ALA A 94 8.75 10.91 2.76
C ALA A 94 9.95 10.07 2.33
N THR A 95 10.45 9.19 3.18
CA THR A 95 11.59 8.30 2.88
C THR A 95 11.38 6.92 3.47
N ASP A 96 12.08 5.93 2.93
CA ASP A 96 12.16 4.59 3.50
C ASP A 96 13.06 4.65 4.76
N VAL A 97 12.54 4.21 5.89
CA VAL A 97 13.23 4.21 7.18
C VAL A 97 13.56 2.77 7.57
N ARG A 98 14.83 2.46 7.78
CA ARG A 98 15.34 1.11 8.06
C ARG A 98 15.69 0.88 9.53
N GLU A 99 15.08 1.65 10.42
CA GLU A 99 15.29 1.56 11.86
C GLU A 99 14.00 1.88 12.63
N ASN A 100 14.07 1.75 13.95
CA ASN A 100 13.01 2.23 14.83
C ASN A 100 13.27 3.69 15.18
N VAL A 101 12.23 4.51 15.04
CA VAL A 101 12.26 5.96 15.33
C VAL A 101 11.16 6.25 16.36
N GLU A 102 11.49 7.03 17.38
CA GLU A 102 10.52 7.58 18.31
C GLU A 102 10.53 9.10 18.23
N ILE A 103 9.36 9.72 18.05
CA ILE A 103 9.22 11.18 17.99
C ILE A 103 8.27 11.62 19.10
N THR A 104 8.81 12.27 20.11
CA THR A 104 8.06 12.89 21.20
C THR A 104 7.35 14.14 20.69
N VAL A 105 6.08 14.26 21.03
CA VAL A 105 5.21 15.40 20.70
C VAL A 105 4.83 16.13 21.96
N LYS A 106 5.16 17.42 22.04
CA LYS A 106 4.80 18.32 23.16
C LYS A 106 4.08 19.54 22.62
N THR A 107 3.19 20.14 23.43
CA THR A 107 2.62 21.45 23.10
C THR A 107 3.74 22.49 22.98
N ALA A 108 3.62 23.41 22.02
CA ALA A 108 4.75 24.25 21.60
C ALA A 108 5.11 25.39 22.57
N VAL A 109 4.21 25.77 23.49
CA VAL A 109 4.42 26.84 24.47
C VAL A 109 4.45 26.28 25.88
N SER A 110 3.45 25.53 26.29
CA SER A 110 3.37 24.98 27.65
C SER A 110 4.31 23.76 27.86
N GLY A 111 4.85 23.15 26.80
CA GLY A 111 5.77 22.01 26.88
C GLY A 111 5.14 20.72 27.40
N LYS A 112 3.81 20.65 27.48
CA LYS A 112 3.09 19.46 27.95
C LYS A 112 3.27 18.30 26.96
N LEU A 113 3.61 17.12 27.47
CA LEU A 113 3.68 15.91 26.68
C LEU A 113 2.28 15.53 26.16
N VAL A 114 2.16 15.41 24.83
CA VAL A 114 0.93 14.95 24.14
C VAL A 114 1.00 13.45 23.87
N GLY A 115 2.18 12.96 23.45
CA GLY A 115 2.41 11.55 23.18
C GLY A 115 3.71 11.33 22.41
N THR A 116 3.89 10.12 21.89
CA THR A 116 5.06 9.72 21.11
C THR A 116 4.64 8.91 19.88
N PHE A 117 5.11 9.27 18.70
CA PHE A 117 5.04 8.40 17.53
C PHE A 117 6.04 7.25 17.70
N ASP A 118 5.55 6.03 17.59
CA ASP A 118 6.37 4.82 17.44
C ASP A 118 6.40 4.45 15.95
N ILE A 119 7.54 4.66 15.29
CA ILE A 119 7.72 4.49 13.85
C ILE A 119 8.78 3.43 13.64
N ARG A 120 8.41 2.29 13.07
CA ARG A 120 9.33 1.17 12.88
C ARG A 120 9.37 0.77 11.41
N PHE A 121 10.55 0.81 10.82
CA PHE A 121 10.80 0.39 9.43
C PHE A 121 9.80 1.00 8.43
N ALA A 122 9.53 2.30 8.57
CA ALA A 122 8.58 3.02 7.74
C ALA A 122 8.94 2.94 6.26
N MET A 123 7.93 2.81 5.41
CA MET A 123 8.04 2.95 3.97
C MET A 123 7.63 4.37 3.56
N TYR A 124 8.16 4.88 2.45
CA TYR A 124 7.72 6.18 2.00
C TYR A 124 6.25 6.15 1.54
N LEU A 125 5.54 7.28 1.64
CA LEU A 125 4.08 7.40 1.51
C LEU A 125 3.28 6.66 2.60
N GLN A 126 3.92 6.28 3.70
CA GLN A 126 3.25 5.62 4.81
C GLN A 126 2.81 6.61 5.88
N PRO A 127 1.50 6.71 6.20
CA PRO A 127 1.01 7.57 7.27
C PRO A 127 1.20 6.93 8.65
N PHE A 128 1.55 7.77 9.63
CA PHE A 128 1.62 7.44 11.05
C PHE A 128 0.70 8.36 11.83
N GLU A 129 0.05 7.83 12.84
CA GLU A 129 -0.97 8.52 13.65
C GLU A 129 -0.59 8.58 15.11
N LEU A 130 -0.85 9.73 15.73
CA LEU A 130 -0.81 9.92 17.18
C LEU A 130 -2.17 10.45 17.63
N PRO A 131 -2.97 9.66 18.37
CA PRO A 131 -4.20 10.15 18.98
C PRO A 131 -3.91 11.28 19.97
N ILE A 132 -4.68 12.37 19.87
CA ILE A 132 -4.56 13.51 20.77
C ILE A 132 -5.54 13.34 21.92
N PRO A 133 -5.10 13.32 23.19
CA PRO A 133 -6.01 13.31 24.31
C PRO A 133 -7.00 14.49 24.25
N ALA A 134 -8.28 14.26 24.53
CA ALA A 134 -9.30 15.32 24.43
C ALA A 134 -9.00 16.53 25.32
N THR A 135 -8.36 16.29 26.47
CA THR A 135 -7.91 17.35 27.38
C THR A 135 -6.79 18.24 26.83
N ASP A 136 -6.04 17.74 25.85
CA ASP A 136 -4.88 18.41 25.28
C ASP A 136 -5.20 19.12 23.97
N LEU A 137 -6.32 18.74 23.33
CA LEU A 137 -6.71 19.28 22.04
C LEU A 137 -6.81 20.82 22.02
N PRO A 138 -7.39 21.51 23.05
CA PRO A 138 -7.41 22.98 23.06
C PRO A 138 -6.00 23.59 23.05
N ALA A 139 -5.06 23.07 23.83
CA ALA A 139 -3.70 23.57 23.87
C ALA A 139 -2.96 23.24 22.56
N VAL A 140 -3.13 22.04 22.01
CA VAL A 140 -2.55 21.64 20.72
C VAL A 140 -3.03 22.59 19.60
N LEU A 141 -4.31 22.94 19.58
CA LEU A 141 -4.85 23.88 18.57
C LEU A 141 -4.34 25.30 18.74
N ALA A 142 -4.21 25.77 19.99
CA ALA A 142 -3.80 27.15 20.27
C ALA A 142 -2.29 27.37 20.15
N GLU A 143 -1.49 26.43 20.60
CA GLU A 143 -0.03 26.56 20.71
C GLU A 143 0.73 25.95 19.52
N GLY A 144 0.12 24.97 18.86
CA GLY A 144 0.84 24.03 18.00
C GLY A 144 1.55 22.94 18.80
N VAL A 145 2.42 22.20 18.12
CA VAL A 145 3.23 21.14 18.74
C VAL A 145 4.70 21.24 18.33
N ASN A 146 5.58 20.79 19.21
CA ASN A 146 7.01 20.53 18.90
C ASN A 146 7.24 19.03 18.78
N LEU A 147 7.92 18.64 17.70
CA LEU A 147 8.34 17.28 17.38
C LEU A 147 9.81 17.14 17.69
N THR A 148 10.18 16.24 18.59
CA THR A 148 11.58 15.98 18.97
C THR A 148 11.88 14.50 18.89
N MET A 149 12.91 14.11 18.18
CA MET A 149 13.30 12.71 18.10
C MET A 149 13.86 12.22 19.43
N ALA A 150 13.26 11.17 19.99
CA ALA A 150 13.68 10.51 21.22
C ALA A 150 14.53 9.26 20.94
N ALA A 151 14.32 8.59 19.79
CA ALA A 151 15.13 7.49 19.29
C ALA A 151 15.20 7.54 17.77
N GLY A 152 16.36 7.14 17.22
CA GLY A 152 16.63 7.14 15.78
C GLY A 152 18.00 7.76 15.48
N SER A 153 18.71 7.19 14.51
CA SER A 153 20.07 7.62 14.11
C SER A 153 20.08 8.50 12.86
N LYS A 154 18.97 8.51 12.13
CA LYS A 154 18.78 9.29 10.90
C LYS A 154 17.59 10.23 11.03
N PRO A 155 17.57 11.35 10.28
CA PRO A 155 16.40 12.23 10.25
C PRO A 155 15.14 11.49 9.82
N PHE A 156 14.01 11.83 10.45
CA PHE A 156 12.70 11.42 9.94
C PHE A 156 12.15 12.48 9.00
N TRP A 157 12.05 12.13 7.72
CA TRP A 157 11.53 12.99 6.67
C TRP A 157 10.03 12.74 6.46
N PHE A 158 9.25 13.81 6.33
CA PHE A 158 7.82 13.74 6.05
C PHE A 158 7.43 14.78 5.00
N PHE A 159 6.28 14.56 4.34
CA PHE A 159 5.76 15.53 3.39
C PHE A 159 5.27 16.78 4.10
N GLN A 160 5.53 17.95 3.50
CA GLN A 160 5.19 19.24 4.07
C GLN A 160 4.72 20.19 2.96
N ASN A 161 3.77 21.06 3.28
CA ASN A 161 3.38 22.12 2.39
C ASN A 161 4.44 23.22 2.41
N THR A 162 4.85 23.68 1.22
CA THR A 162 5.87 24.71 1.07
C THR A 162 5.44 25.75 0.04
N THR A 163 5.80 27.02 0.29
CA THR A 163 5.50 28.13 -0.62
C THR A 163 6.11 27.88 -1.99
N GLY A 164 5.29 27.93 -3.04
CA GLY A 164 5.75 27.81 -4.43
C GLY A 164 5.87 26.39 -4.97
N SER A 165 5.60 25.36 -4.17
CA SER A 165 5.46 23.97 -4.65
C SER A 165 4.01 23.64 -4.99
N PRO A 166 3.74 22.73 -5.94
CA PRO A 166 2.41 22.17 -6.12
C PRO A 166 1.91 21.59 -4.79
N SER A 167 0.64 21.83 -4.44
CA SER A 167 0.06 21.30 -3.22
C SER A 167 0.02 19.78 -3.28
N ALA A 168 0.65 19.11 -2.32
CA ALA A 168 0.47 17.69 -2.12
C ALA A 168 -1.01 17.41 -1.78
N PRO A 169 -1.55 16.22 -2.12
CA PRO A 169 -2.86 15.83 -1.62
C PRO A 169 -2.91 15.95 -0.10
N THR A 170 -4.02 16.48 0.40
CA THR A 170 -4.18 16.90 1.81
C THR A 170 -3.83 15.80 2.82
N ALA A 171 -4.16 14.56 2.49
CA ALA A 171 -3.91 13.42 3.39
C ALA A 171 -2.42 13.13 3.65
N TYR A 172 -1.52 13.59 2.80
CA TYR A 172 -0.07 13.38 2.98
C TYR A 172 0.60 14.49 3.81
N LEU A 173 -0.04 15.66 3.88
CA LEU A 173 0.49 16.78 4.64
C LEU A 173 0.30 16.59 6.15
N PRO A 174 1.15 17.16 7.01
CA PRO A 174 0.93 17.16 8.45
C PRO A 174 -0.39 17.83 8.80
N HIS A 175 -1.23 17.14 9.54
CA HIS A 175 -2.54 17.66 9.92
C HIS A 175 -3.07 17.04 11.22
N LEU A 176 -4.02 17.76 11.83
CA LEU A 176 -4.94 17.15 12.78
C LEU A 176 -6.16 16.65 12.01
N LEU A 177 -6.42 15.37 12.07
CA LEU A 177 -7.67 14.76 11.64
C LEU A 177 -8.68 14.95 12.77
N LEU A 178 -9.64 15.86 12.62
CA LEU A 178 -10.74 16.08 13.55
C LEU A 178 -11.97 15.29 13.11
N TYR A 179 -12.60 14.56 14.03
CA TYR A 179 -13.78 13.76 13.73
C TYR A 179 -14.68 13.60 14.96
N GLN A 180 -15.95 13.28 14.70
CA GLN A 180 -16.89 12.83 15.71
C GLN A 180 -17.06 11.32 15.56
N GLN A 181 -17.14 10.62 16.69
CA GLN A 181 -17.35 9.18 16.66
C GLN A 181 -18.79 8.90 16.18
N GLN A 182 -18.92 8.59 14.89
CA GLN A 182 -20.17 8.06 14.32
C GLN A 182 -19.94 6.60 13.90
N PRO A 183 -20.80 5.67 14.31
CA PRO A 183 -20.76 4.31 13.77
C PRO A 183 -21.15 4.35 12.28
N ASN A 184 -20.43 3.67 11.44
CA ASN A 184 -20.71 3.36 10.03
C ASN A 184 -20.26 4.34 8.92
N VAL A 185 -19.78 5.55 9.18
CA VAL A 185 -19.38 6.47 8.10
C VAL A 185 -18.02 6.09 7.48
N ALA A 186 -17.12 5.54 8.27
CA ALA A 186 -15.78 5.17 7.82
C ALA A 186 -15.76 4.00 6.82
N ALA A 187 -16.77 3.12 6.86
CA ALA A 187 -16.78 1.91 6.04
C ALA A 187 -16.89 2.17 4.52
N THR A 188 -17.33 3.34 4.09
CA THR A 188 -17.44 3.76 2.68
C THR A 188 -16.35 4.74 2.27
N ALA A 189 -15.73 5.45 3.22
CA ALA A 189 -14.72 6.48 2.95
C ALA A 189 -13.45 5.90 2.30
N TRP A 190 -13.16 4.61 2.46
CA TRP A 190 -12.03 3.94 1.82
C TRP A 190 -12.12 4.01 0.29
N LYS A 191 -13.33 3.98 -0.27
CA LYS A 191 -13.54 4.04 -1.70
C LYS A 191 -13.19 5.42 -2.26
N ASP A 192 -13.61 6.49 -1.57
CA ASP A 192 -13.24 7.85 -1.93
C ASP A 192 -11.72 8.06 -1.85
N ARG A 193 -11.09 7.47 -0.83
CA ARG A 193 -9.63 7.46 -0.67
C ARG A 193 -8.94 6.77 -1.83
N LEU A 194 -9.37 5.55 -2.18
CA LEU A 194 -8.82 4.79 -3.31
C LEU A 194 -9.02 5.53 -4.64
N LEU A 195 -10.17 6.15 -4.83
CA LEU A 195 -10.53 6.92 -6.03
C LEU A 195 -9.91 8.32 -6.06
N SER A 196 -8.69 8.47 -5.57
CA SER A 196 -7.92 9.70 -5.56
C SER A 196 -6.40 9.44 -5.58
N LEU A 197 -5.59 10.46 -5.87
CA LEU A 197 -4.13 10.38 -5.76
C LEU A 197 -3.62 10.23 -4.31
N GLU A 198 -4.51 10.30 -3.32
CA GLU A 198 -4.18 10.05 -1.91
C GLU A 198 -3.99 8.56 -1.59
N SER A 199 -4.19 7.66 -2.57
CA SER A 199 -3.89 6.23 -2.48
C SER A 199 -2.57 5.83 -3.15
N VAL A 200 -1.87 6.75 -3.83
CA VAL A 200 -0.58 6.47 -4.49
C VAL A 200 0.43 5.87 -3.53
N GLN A 201 1.14 4.86 -3.99
CA GLN A 201 2.12 4.12 -3.21
C GLN A 201 3.49 4.09 -3.90
N THR A 202 4.47 3.51 -3.20
CA THR A 202 5.78 3.18 -3.78
C THR A 202 5.59 2.29 -5.00
N PHE A 203 6.22 2.65 -6.12
CA PHE A 203 6.21 1.83 -7.33
C PHE A 203 6.72 0.42 -7.07
N GLY A 204 6.08 -0.55 -7.67
CA GLY A 204 6.31 -1.96 -7.48
C GLY A 204 5.06 -2.62 -6.90
N TRP A 205 5.23 -3.56 -5.97
CA TRP A 205 4.11 -4.35 -5.48
C TRP A 205 3.04 -3.53 -4.75
N MET A 206 3.41 -2.46 -4.01
CA MET A 206 2.44 -1.66 -3.27
C MET A 206 1.55 -0.84 -4.21
N GLU A 207 2.16 -0.11 -5.14
CA GLU A 207 1.39 0.61 -6.16
C GLU A 207 0.65 -0.37 -7.08
N GLY A 208 1.26 -1.51 -7.36
CA GLY A 208 0.62 -2.59 -8.12
C GLY A 208 -0.68 -3.08 -7.50
N CYS A 209 -0.76 -3.19 -6.16
CA CYS A 209 -2.00 -3.53 -5.45
C CYS A 209 -3.07 -2.44 -5.63
N VAL A 210 -2.68 -1.17 -5.54
CA VAL A 210 -3.60 -0.03 -5.75
C VAL A 210 -4.11 -0.01 -7.18
N LEU A 211 -3.21 -0.12 -8.16
CA LEU A 211 -3.54 -0.17 -9.59
C LEU A 211 -4.48 -1.34 -9.92
N ASP A 212 -4.23 -2.52 -9.33
CA ASP A 212 -5.05 -3.71 -9.55
C ASP A 212 -6.47 -3.50 -9.00
N GLY A 213 -6.62 -2.92 -7.81
CA GLY A 213 -7.91 -2.55 -7.26
C GLY A 213 -8.63 -1.45 -8.06
N LEU A 214 -7.91 -0.40 -8.48
CA LEU A 214 -8.46 0.63 -9.37
C LEU A 214 -8.91 0.05 -10.71
N HIS A 215 -8.17 -0.91 -11.26
CA HIS A 215 -8.52 -1.59 -12.49
C HIS A 215 -9.83 -2.37 -12.34
N GLU A 216 -10.03 -3.13 -11.26
CA GLU A 216 -11.29 -3.84 -11.00
C GLU A 216 -12.47 -2.86 -10.91
N LEU A 217 -12.34 -1.77 -10.15
CA LEU A 217 -13.39 -0.75 -10.07
C LEU A 217 -13.62 -0.03 -11.41
N SER A 218 -12.60 0.09 -12.26
CA SER A 218 -12.69 0.80 -13.54
C SER A 218 -13.60 0.10 -14.57
N ILE A 219 -13.91 -1.19 -14.36
CA ILE A 219 -14.79 -1.97 -15.22
C ILE A 219 -16.20 -1.38 -15.20
N THR A 220 -16.65 -0.88 -14.05
CA THR A 220 -17.99 -0.34 -13.85
C THR A 220 -18.03 1.15 -13.54
N SER A 221 -16.88 1.76 -13.15
CA SER A 221 -16.78 3.14 -12.70
C SER A 221 -15.92 4.01 -13.63
N PRO A 222 -16.49 4.99 -14.34
CA PRO A 222 -15.72 5.95 -15.14
C PRO A 222 -14.73 6.78 -14.30
N ASN A 223 -15.08 7.10 -13.05
CA ASN A 223 -14.18 7.81 -12.13
C ASN A 223 -12.94 6.96 -11.80
N ALA A 224 -13.14 5.68 -11.50
CA ALA A 224 -12.02 4.76 -11.25
C ALA A 224 -11.10 4.65 -12.48
N LYS A 225 -11.66 4.63 -13.68
CA LYS A 225 -10.87 4.64 -14.92
C LYS A 225 -10.02 5.90 -15.07
N THR A 226 -10.57 7.07 -14.71
CA THR A 226 -9.83 8.34 -14.74
C THR A 226 -8.69 8.34 -13.72
N VAL A 227 -8.97 7.92 -12.48
CA VAL A 227 -7.96 7.86 -11.42
C VAL A 227 -6.87 6.84 -11.74
N LEU A 228 -7.24 5.67 -12.27
CA LEU A 228 -6.28 4.66 -12.73
C LEU A 228 -5.32 5.24 -13.78
N ALA A 229 -5.84 5.99 -14.76
CA ALA A 229 -5.01 6.64 -15.76
C ALA A 229 -4.05 7.67 -15.14
N GLN A 230 -4.49 8.44 -14.14
CA GLN A 230 -3.65 9.39 -13.41
C GLN A 230 -2.51 8.69 -12.65
N HIS A 231 -2.80 7.57 -11.96
CA HIS A 231 -1.79 6.77 -11.28
C HIS A 231 -0.75 6.20 -12.25
N LEU A 232 -1.21 5.63 -13.38
CA LEU A 232 -0.30 5.12 -14.40
C LEU A 232 0.59 6.22 -15.00
N ASP A 233 0.04 7.41 -15.24
CA ASP A 233 0.79 8.54 -15.81
C ASP A 233 1.91 9.04 -14.90
N LEU A 234 1.75 8.92 -13.57
CA LEU A 234 2.81 9.28 -12.62
C LEU A 234 4.10 8.49 -12.84
N PHE A 235 4.00 7.24 -13.26
CA PHE A 235 5.13 6.32 -13.38
C PHE A 235 5.51 6.02 -14.82
N PHE A 236 4.53 6.00 -15.74
CA PHE A 236 4.71 5.61 -17.14
C PHE A 236 4.49 6.77 -18.13
N GLY A 237 4.32 7.99 -17.62
CA GLY A 237 4.08 9.16 -18.45
C GLY A 237 5.20 9.42 -19.46
N GLN A 238 4.82 9.92 -20.63
CA GLN A 238 5.74 10.20 -21.76
C GLN A 238 6.55 8.97 -22.23
N ASN A 239 5.98 7.76 -22.06
CA ASN A 239 6.64 6.50 -22.41
C ASN A 239 7.99 6.29 -21.67
N SER A 240 8.12 6.84 -20.48
CA SER A 240 9.31 6.72 -19.64
C SER A 240 8.91 6.17 -18.28
N LEU A 241 9.55 5.09 -17.84
CA LEU A 241 9.40 4.58 -16.48
C LEU A 241 10.23 5.45 -15.54
N VAL A 242 9.58 6.11 -14.57
CA VAL A 242 10.27 6.95 -13.59
C VAL A 242 9.69 6.70 -12.20
N TYR A 243 10.52 6.30 -11.26
CA TYR A 243 10.09 6.02 -9.88
C TYR A 243 11.23 6.17 -8.87
N ALA A 244 10.92 6.12 -7.57
CA ALA A 244 11.90 6.00 -6.50
C ALA A 244 12.25 4.53 -6.28
N ASN A 245 13.53 4.17 -6.40
CA ASN A 245 13.99 2.82 -6.10
C ASN A 245 14.04 2.55 -4.59
N LEU A 246 14.47 1.35 -4.18
CA LEU A 246 14.57 0.94 -2.78
C LEU A 246 15.52 1.79 -1.91
N ASN A 247 16.37 2.61 -2.53
CA ASN A 247 17.27 3.54 -1.86
C ASN A 247 16.77 4.98 -1.91
N ASN A 248 15.50 5.20 -2.26
CA ASN A 248 14.87 6.51 -2.49
C ASN A 248 15.54 7.34 -3.60
N GLN A 249 16.28 6.71 -4.51
CA GLN A 249 16.91 7.40 -5.63
C GLN A 249 16.03 7.28 -6.87
N LYS A 250 16.16 8.26 -7.76
CA LYS A 250 15.43 8.26 -9.04
C LYS A 250 15.93 7.16 -9.96
N ALA A 251 15.06 6.22 -10.30
CA ALA A 251 15.25 5.25 -11.36
C ALA A 251 14.54 5.73 -12.62
N VAL A 252 15.20 5.62 -13.78
CA VAL A 252 14.67 6.04 -15.08
C VAL A 252 14.91 4.94 -16.11
N GLY A 253 13.82 4.39 -16.66
CA GLY A 253 13.88 3.34 -17.68
C GLY A 253 14.35 1.97 -17.19
N GLU A 254 14.58 1.80 -15.90
CA GLU A 254 15.12 0.59 -15.28
C GLU A 254 14.09 -0.09 -14.37
N ILE A 255 14.15 -1.40 -14.28
CA ILE A 255 13.42 -2.22 -13.30
C ILE A 255 14.44 -2.80 -12.34
N ASN A 256 14.30 -2.51 -11.05
CA ASN A 256 15.32 -2.85 -10.06
C ASN A 256 15.02 -4.13 -9.26
N THR A 257 13.76 -4.59 -9.24
CA THR A 257 13.35 -5.80 -8.51
C THR A 257 12.25 -6.53 -9.27
N VAL A 258 12.13 -7.83 -9.06
CA VAL A 258 11.04 -8.65 -9.62
C VAL A 258 9.66 -8.20 -9.12
N GLU A 259 9.59 -7.62 -7.94
CA GLU A 259 8.36 -7.09 -7.36
C GLU A 259 7.84 -5.83 -8.11
N SER A 260 8.70 -5.18 -8.91
CA SER A 260 8.35 -4.02 -9.73
C SER A 260 7.59 -4.38 -11.02
N ILE A 261 7.35 -5.67 -11.28
CA ILE A 261 6.66 -6.12 -12.51
C ILE A 261 5.14 -6.02 -12.36
N LEU A 262 4.57 -6.04 -11.14
CA LEU A 262 3.12 -6.02 -10.94
C LEU A 262 2.39 -4.87 -11.65
N PRO A 263 2.85 -3.60 -11.61
CA PRO A 263 2.20 -2.50 -12.32
C PRO A 263 2.06 -2.71 -13.83
N PHE A 264 2.95 -3.49 -14.45
CA PHE A 264 2.91 -3.77 -15.88
C PHE A 264 1.75 -4.70 -16.27
N ALA A 265 1.21 -5.49 -15.34
CA ALA A 265 -0.02 -6.24 -15.60
C ALA A 265 -1.18 -5.29 -15.91
N ILE A 266 -1.28 -4.19 -15.18
CA ILE A 266 -2.35 -3.20 -15.34
C ILE A 266 -2.08 -2.32 -16.57
N LEU A 267 -0.83 -1.93 -16.79
CA LEU A 267 -0.43 -1.21 -17.98
C LEU A 267 -0.79 -2.01 -19.26
N ALA A 268 -0.50 -3.33 -19.28
CA ALA A 268 -0.82 -4.18 -20.43
C ALA A 268 -2.32 -4.31 -20.69
N GLN A 269 -3.15 -4.32 -19.63
CA GLN A 269 -4.60 -4.40 -19.75
C GLN A 269 -5.23 -3.08 -20.21
N THR A 270 -4.63 -1.96 -19.86
CA THR A 270 -5.14 -0.62 -20.22
C THR A 270 -4.56 -0.08 -21.52
N ASN A 271 -3.31 -0.43 -21.83
CA ASN A 271 -2.61 0.00 -23.03
C ASN A 271 -1.67 -1.12 -23.56
N PRO A 272 -2.21 -2.12 -24.29
CA PRO A 272 -1.40 -3.26 -24.79
C PRO A 272 -0.31 -2.88 -25.80
N ALA A 273 -0.37 -1.68 -26.37
CA ALA A 273 0.64 -1.18 -27.30
C ALA A 273 1.75 -0.34 -26.61
N HIS A 274 1.72 -0.23 -25.27
CA HIS A 274 2.68 0.62 -24.55
C HIS A 274 4.12 0.10 -24.69
N PRO A 275 5.10 0.92 -25.13
CA PRO A 275 6.45 0.45 -25.44
C PRO A 275 7.19 -0.12 -24.24
N LEU A 276 6.92 0.35 -23.02
CA LEU A 276 7.56 -0.13 -21.80
C LEU A 276 7.16 -1.57 -21.40
N LEU A 277 6.14 -2.17 -22.02
CA LEU A 277 5.85 -3.60 -21.83
C LEU A 277 7.02 -4.48 -22.25
N GLN A 278 7.74 -4.07 -23.28
CA GLN A 278 8.94 -4.78 -23.73
C GLN A 278 10.07 -4.74 -22.70
N THR A 279 10.21 -3.63 -21.97
CA THR A 279 11.18 -3.51 -20.86
C THR A 279 10.88 -4.54 -19.74
N ALA A 280 9.61 -4.69 -19.37
CA ALA A 280 9.21 -5.70 -18.38
C ALA A 280 9.46 -7.13 -18.88
N ILE A 281 9.18 -7.42 -20.14
CA ILE A 281 9.42 -8.74 -20.75
C ILE A 281 10.91 -9.06 -20.72
N GLN A 282 11.76 -8.16 -21.21
CA GLN A 282 13.22 -8.32 -21.22
C GLN A 282 13.79 -8.53 -19.82
N PHE A 283 13.27 -7.78 -18.83
CA PHE A 283 13.66 -7.96 -17.44
C PHE A 283 13.30 -9.37 -16.94
N CYS A 284 12.10 -9.86 -17.20
CA CYS A 284 11.67 -11.20 -16.81
C CYS A 284 12.49 -12.29 -17.50
N GLU A 285 12.74 -12.16 -18.81
CA GLU A 285 13.56 -13.10 -19.58
C GLU A 285 15.00 -13.16 -19.05
N ALA A 286 15.61 -12.02 -18.70
CA ALA A 286 16.94 -11.93 -18.12
C ALA A 286 17.04 -12.51 -16.70
N HIS A 287 15.95 -12.54 -15.95
CA HIS A 287 15.88 -13.07 -14.58
C HIS A 287 15.38 -14.53 -14.52
N ALA A 288 14.97 -15.12 -15.63
CA ALA A 288 14.61 -16.53 -15.67
C ALA A 288 15.86 -17.42 -15.60
N ASN A 289 15.81 -18.49 -14.79
CA ASN A 289 16.83 -19.52 -14.80
C ASN A 289 16.61 -20.53 -15.96
N ALA A 290 17.43 -21.58 -16.05
CA ALA A 290 17.33 -22.58 -17.10
C ALA A 290 15.97 -23.32 -17.10
N GLU A 291 15.33 -23.46 -15.95
CA GLU A 291 14.00 -24.05 -15.78
C GLU A 291 12.87 -23.02 -16.05
N GLY A 292 13.20 -21.76 -16.34
CA GLY A 292 12.25 -20.67 -16.55
C GLY A 292 11.60 -20.13 -15.26
N VAL A 293 12.24 -20.33 -14.13
CA VAL A 293 11.81 -19.78 -12.85
C VAL A 293 12.41 -18.38 -12.67
N ILE A 294 11.57 -17.41 -12.37
CA ILE A 294 11.99 -16.04 -12.07
C ILE A 294 11.95 -15.82 -10.56
N ALA A 295 13.03 -15.30 -10.00
CA ALA A 295 13.17 -14.97 -8.58
C ALA A 295 14.17 -13.84 -8.39
N ASP A 296 14.19 -13.23 -7.21
CA ASP A 296 15.22 -12.25 -6.84
C ASP A 296 16.62 -12.88 -6.86
N GLY A 297 17.60 -12.07 -7.26
CA GLY A 297 19.01 -12.47 -7.32
C GLY A 297 19.42 -13.15 -8.63
N THR A 298 20.70 -13.43 -8.74
CA THR A 298 21.33 -14.10 -9.87
C THR A 298 22.07 -15.34 -9.41
N GLY A 299 22.10 -16.40 -10.22
CA GLY A 299 22.81 -17.64 -9.93
C GLY A 299 21.91 -18.79 -9.47
N ASN A 300 22.54 -19.88 -9.03
CA ASN A 300 21.85 -21.14 -8.72
C ASN A 300 21.20 -21.18 -7.33
N ASN A 301 21.55 -20.27 -6.43
CA ASN A 301 21.03 -20.26 -5.05
C ASN A 301 19.99 -19.13 -4.91
N ARG A 302 18.84 -19.31 -5.54
CA ARG A 302 17.78 -18.32 -5.56
C ARG A 302 16.76 -18.55 -4.46
N THR A 303 16.51 -17.51 -3.69
CA THR A 303 15.38 -17.47 -2.76
C THR A 303 14.10 -17.19 -3.56
N VAL A 304 13.10 -18.05 -3.43
CA VAL A 304 11.75 -17.83 -3.96
C VAL A 304 10.85 -17.31 -2.86
N LYS A 305 9.90 -16.46 -3.24
CA LYS A 305 8.92 -15.86 -2.32
C LYS A 305 7.51 -16.05 -2.86
N THR A 306 6.52 -16.11 -1.97
CA THR A 306 5.10 -16.18 -2.38
C THR A 306 4.66 -14.93 -3.12
N GLU A 307 5.26 -13.77 -2.86
CA GLU A 307 5.05 -12.50 -3.55
C GLU A 307 5.09 -12.66 -5.07
N GLU A 308 6.00 -13.47 -5.56
CA GLU A 308 6.24 -13.62 -6.99
C GLU A 308 5.15 -14.42 -7.72
N CYS A 309 4.23 -15.09 -7.01
CA CYS A 309 2.98 -15.56 -7.60
C CYS A 309 2.13 -14.39 -8.09
N TYR A 310 2.08 -13.29 -7.31
CA TYR A 310 1.28 -12.12 -7.64
C TYR A 310 2.07 -11.09 -8.44
N THR A 311 3.33 -10.85 -8.09
CA THR A 311 4.13 -9.79 -8.72
C THR A 311 4.82 -10.21 -10.02
N VAL A 312 4.93 -11.50 -10.31
CA VAL A 312 5.60 -12.02 -11.51
C VAL A 312 4.70 -12.94 -12.33
N SER A 313 4.16 -14.03 -11.73
CA SER A 313 3.37 -15.01 -12.49
C SER A 313 2.11 -14.39 -13.10
N TYR A 314 1.39 -13.56 -12.32
CA TYR A 314 0.20 -12.87 -12.81
C TYR A 314 0.51 -11.87 -13.94
N PRO A 315 1.47 -10.94 -13.82
CA PRO A 315 1.84 -10.06 -14.93
C PRO A 315 2.25 -10.81 -16.19
N LEU A 316 3.04 -11.88 -16.06
CA LEU A 316 3.44 -12.69 -17.21
C LEU A 316 2.23 -13.37 -17.88
N ALA A 317 1.26 -13.87 -17.11
CA ALA A 317 0.04 -14.46 -17.64
C ALA A 317 -0.81 -13.41 -18.39
N VAL A 318 -0.89 -12.18 -17.87
CA VAL A 318 -1.55 -11.05 -18.55
C VAL A 318 -0.83 -10.71 -19.85
N LEU A 319 0.49 -10.51 -19.82
CA LEU A 319 1.30 -10.21 -21.00
C LEU A 319 1.20 -11.30 -22.04
N ALA A 320 1.23 -12.57 -21.63
CA ALA A 320 1.06 -13.72 -22.50
C ALA A 320 -0.25 -13.68 -23.27
N LYS A 321 -1.35 -13.43 -22.58
CA LYS A 321 -2.69 -13.35 -23.16
C LYS A 321 -2.84 -12.11 -24.05
N THR A 322 -2.44 -10.94 -23.55
CA THR A 322 -2.62 -9.65 -24.20
C THR A 322 -1.79 -9.53 -25.49
N LEU A 323 -0.56 -10.05 -25.47
CA LEU A 323 0.39 -9.96 -26.59
C LEU A 323 0.47 -11.23 -27.43
N ASN A 324 -0.35 -12.24 -27.12
CA ASN A 324 -0.34 -13.56 -27.77
C ASN A 324 1.07 -14.22 -27.72
N ARG A 325 1.70 -14.25 -26.55
CA ARG A 325 3.06 -14.76 -26.27
C ARG A 325 3.01 -16.05 -25.43
N PRO A 326 2.94 -17.24 -26.04
CA PRO A 326 2.86 -18.51 -25.32
C PRO A 326 4.14 -18.84 -24.50
N ASP A 327 5.27 -18.28 -24.84
CA ASP A 327 6.52 -18.37 -24.10
C ASP A 327 6.41 -17.69 -22.72
N LEU A 328 5.75 -16.52 -22.65
CA LEU A 328 5.47 -15.85 -21.36
C LEU A 328 4.48 -16.64 -20.51
N ALA A 329 3.49 -17.29 -21.12
CA ALA A 329 2.58 -18.20 -20.42
C ALA A 329 3.34 -19.36 -19.75
N ARG A 330 4.32 -19.93 -20.45
CA ARG A 330 5.19 -20.97 -19.90
C ARG A 330 6.01 -20.45 -18.72
N LEU A 331 6.62 -19.26 -18.81
CA LEU A 331 7.35 -18.65 -17.69
C LEU A 331 6.43 -18.39 -16.48
N ALA A 332 5.19 -17.91 -16.69
CA ALA A 332 4.21 -17.71 -15.63
C ALA A 332 3.90 -19.02 -14.90
N ILE A 333 3.67 -20.09 -15.65
CA ILE A 333 3.39 -21.44 -15.11
C ILE A 333 4.59 -21.97 -14.32
N GLN A 334 5.80 -21.89 -14.87
CA GLN A 334 7.01 -22.39 -14.22
C GLN A 334 7.32 -21.62 -12.92
N THR A 335 7.16 -20.29 -12.96
CA THR A 335 7.32 -19.44 -11.78
C THR A 335 6.31 -19.80 -10.69
N ALA A 336 5.04 -20.04 -11.02
CA ALA A 336 4.01 -20.48 -10.07
C ALA A 336 4.32 -21.86 -9.50
N TYR A 337 4.69 -22.84 -10.33
CA TYR A 337 5.02 -24.20 -9.87
C TYR A 337 6.21 -24.23 -8.91
N ALA A 338 7.24 -23.41 -9.14
CA ALA A 338 8.36 -23.35 -8.20
C ALA A 338 7.91 -22.94 -6.79
N ARG A 339 6.96 -21.98 -6.68
CA ARG A 339 6.41 -21.56 -5.37
C ARG A 339 5.54 -22.64 -4.74
N VAL A 340 4.71 -23.31 -5.53
CA VAL A 340 3.94 -24.46 -5.07
C VAL A 340 4.88 -25.54 -4.52
N THR A 341 5.91 -25.90 -5.26
CA THR A 341 6.83 -27.00 -4.87
C THR A 341 7.66 -26.65 -3.65
N LEU A 342 8.18 -25.42 -3.59
CA LEU A 342 9.14 -25.03 -2.56
C LEU A 342 8.48 -24.50 -1.28
N LEU A 343 7.34 -23.79 -1.39
CA LEU A 343 6.76 -23.04 -0.28
C LEU A 343 5.43 -23.61 0.25
N ASP A 344 4.67 -24.38 -0.55
CA ASP A 344 3.43 -25.00 -0.11
C ASP A 344 3.71 -26.43 0.40
N LYS A 345 3.50 -26.65 1.69
CA LYS A 345 3.64 -27.95 2.36
C LYS A 345 2.29 -28.44 2.91
N GLY A 346 1.23 -28.22 2.15
CA GLY A 346 -0.14 -28.58 2.49
C GLY A 346 -0.77 -27.60 3.47
N THR A 347 -0.80 -27.91 4.77
CA THR A 347 -1.36 -26.99 5.79
C THR A 347 -0.42 -25.83 6.15
N ARG A 348 0.80 -25.84 5.63
CA ARG A 348 1.83 -24.82 5.92
C ARG A 348 2.28 -24.16 4.64
N ILE A 349 2.05 -22.87 4.52
CA ILE A 349 2.53 -22.03 3.42
C ILE A 349 3.62 -21.13 3.99
N PHE A 350 4.83 -21.24 3.44
CA PHE A 350 5.97 -20.40 3.82
C PHE A 350 6.09 -19.23 2.87
N GLN A 351 6.34 -18.03 3.40
CA GLN A 351 6.47 -16.85 2.55
C GLN A 351 7.76 -16.89 1.71
N ARG A 352 8.83 -17.46 2.23
CA ARG A 352 10.14 -17.49 1.58
C ARG A 352 10.89 -18.78 1.87
N GLY A 353 11.64 -19.26 0.87
CA GLY A 353 12.50 -20.42 0.98
C GLY A 353 13.24 -20.68 -0.33
N GLY A 354 14.00 -21.76 -0.38
CA GLY A 354 14.74 -22.21 -1.54
C GLY A 354 15.10 -23.69 -1.40
N GLU A 355 15.77 -24.26 -2.40
CA GLU A 355 16.17 -25.69 -2.34
C GLU A 355 17.14 -25.99 -1.21
N GLN A 356 17.98 -25.02 -0.86
CA GLN A 356 19.02 -25.11 0.18
C GLN A 356 18.74 -24.22 1.39
N GLU A 357 17.60 -23.53 1.42
CA GLU A 357 17.23 -22.62 2.49
C GLU A 357 16.08 -23.17 3.31
N THR A 358 16.19 -23.11 4.64
CA THR A 358 15.06 -23.40 5.52
C THR A 358 13.93 -22.39 5.25
N PRO A 359 12.73 -22.85 4.92
CA PRO A 359 11.61 -21.96 4.67
C PRO A 359 11.25 -21.16 5.94
N VAL A 360 10.86 -19.90 5.75
CA VAL A 360 10.53 -18.97 6.86
C VAL A 360 9.18 -18.30 6.67
N PHE A 361 8.68 -17.66 7.73
CA PHE A 361 7.36 -17.00 7.77
C PHE A 361 6.22 -18.00 7.46
N GLU A 362 6.19 -19.10 8.20
CA GLU A 362 5.13 -20.12 8.09
C GLU A 362 3.76 -19.49 8.36
N ASN A 363 2.82 -19.69 7.44
CA ASN A 363 1.44 -19.21 7.53
C ASN A 363 1.30 -17.72 7.91
N TRP A 364 2.27 -16.90 7.50
CA TRP A 364 2.16 -15.45 7.61
C TRP A 364 1.06 -14.96 6.67
N SER A 365 0.00 -14.38 7.24
CA SER A 365 -1.25 -14.12 6.52
C SER A 365 -1.05 -13.32 5.24
N ARG A 366 -0.20 -12.27 5.25
CA ARG A 366 0.10 -11.50 4.04
C ARG A 366 0.95 -12.29 3.02
N GLY A 367 1.85 -13.17 3.46
CA GLY A 367 2.55 -14.10 2.57
C GLY A 367 1.58 -15.06 1.86
N VAL A 368 0.55 -15.49 2.58
CA VAL A 368 -0.54 -16.32 2.04
C VAL A 368 -1.40 -15.55 1.03
N VAL A 369 -1.65 -14.24 1.24
CA VAL A 369 -2.33 -13.39 0.25
C VAL A 369 -1.61 -13.45 -1.10
N TRP A 370 -0.30 -13.24 -1.11
CA TRP A 370 0.47 -13.21 -2.35
C TRP A 370 0.36 -14.54 -3.10
N TYR A 371 0.37 -15.63 -2.36
CA TYR A 371 0.20 -16.97 -2.91
C TYR A 371 -1.19 -17.18 -3.52
N LEU A 372 -2.25 -16.97 -2.73
CA LEU A 372 -3.63 -17.25 -3.16
C LEU A 372 -4.10 -16.29 -4.27
N LEU A 373 -3.91 -14.97 -4.07
CA LEU A 373 -4.33 -13.98 -5.04
C LEU A 373 -3.50 -14.10 -6.32
N GLY A 374 -2.20 -14.34 -6.18
CA GLY A 374 -1.31 -14.56 -7.31
C GLY A 374 -1.71 -15.77 -8.14
N LEU A 375 -1.97 -16.92 -7.52
CA LEU A 375 -2.45 -18.11 -8.23
C LEU A 375 -3.81 -17.88 -8.89
N ALA A 376 -4.77 -17.28 -8.18
CA ALA A 376 -6.10 -17.01 -8.73
C ALA A 376 -6.03 -16.09 -9.95
N LYS A 377 -5.27 -14.99 -9.85
CA LYS A 377 -5.08 -14.05 -10.96
C LYS A 377 -4.30 -14.67 -12.13
N THR A 378 -3.24 -15.41 -11.86
CA THR A 378 -2.48 -16.13 -12.90
C THR A 378 -3.37 -17.10 -13.68
N LEU A 379 -4.14 -17.93 -12.99
CA LEU A 379 -5.04 -18.90 -13.60
C LEU A 379 -6.17 -18.27 -14.42
N ALA A 380 -6.63 -17.08 -14.07
CA ALA A 380 -7.67 -16.37 -14.80
C ALA A 380 -7.22 -15.91 -16.21
N TYR A 381 -5.92 -15.76 -16.43
CA TYR A 381 -5.35 -15.34 -17.72
C TYR A 381 -4.73 -16.48 -18.51
N LEU A 382 -4.48 -17.63 -17.91
CA LEU A 382 -3.95 -18.81 -18.58
C LEU A 382 -5.08 -19.71 -19.12
N PRO A 383 -4.82 -20.45 -20.21
CA PRO A 383 -5.77 -21.44 -20.70
C PRO A 383 -5.99 -22.56 -19.71
N ASN A 384 -7.22 -23.03 -19.59
CA ASN A 384 -7.56 -24.20 -18.77
C ASN A 384 -7.15 -25.48 -19.52
N ASN A 385 -6.04 -26.08 -19.15
CA ASN A 385 -5.47 -27.27 -19.79
C ASN A 385 -4.72 -28.17 -18.80
N ALA A 386 -4.10 -29.22 -19.28
CA ALA A 386 -3.36 -30.20 -18.45
C ALA A 386 -2.21 -29.57 -17.62
N GLN A 387 -1.65 -28.44 -18.04
CA GLN A 387 -0.58 -27.76 -17.31
C GLN A 387 -1.11 -26.86 -16.17
N THR A 388 -2.31 -26.32 -16.31
CA THR A 388 -2.89 -25.37 -15.33
C THR A 388 -3.89 -26.02 -14.37
N GLN A 389 -4.47 -27.16 -14.72
CA GLN A 389 -5.39 -27.92 -13.85
C GLN A 389 -4.78 -28.29 -12.48
N PRO A 390 -3.54 -28.78 -12.38
CA PRO A 390 -2.94 -29.05 -11.07
C PRO A 390 -2.79 -27.79 -10.20
N LEU A 391 -2.46 -26.62 -10.81
CA LEU A 391 -2.38 -25.35 -10.06
C LEU A 391 -3.75 -24.92 -9.53
N LYS A 392 -4.85 -25.19 -10.28
CA LYS A 392 -6.21 -24.96 -9.80
C LYS A 392 -6.57 -25.83 -8.60
N LEU A 393 -6.19 -27.10 -8.60
CA LEU A 393 -6.39 -28.00 -7.44
C LEU A 393 -5.59 -27.55 -6.23
N VAL A 394 -4.35 -27.10 -6.45
CA VAL A 394 -3.51 -26.53 -5.38
C VAL A 394 -4.17 -25.30 -4.78
N LEU A 395 -4.64 -24.36 -5.60
CA LEU A 395 -5.36 -23.17 -5.13
C LEU A 395 -6.57 -23.56 -4.26
N GLN A 396 -7.39 -24.52 -4.72
CA GLN A 396 -8.56 -24.97 -3.98
C GLN A 396 -8.20 -25.61 -2.64
N THR A 397 -7.16 -26.43 -2.61
CA THR A 397 -6.65 -27.07 -1.38
C THR A 397 -6.10 -26.04 -0.40
N ALA A 398 -5.28 -25.10 -0.89
CA ALA A 398 -4.71 -24.04 -0.07
C ALA A 398 -5.81 -23.13 0.52
N VAL A 399 -6.83 -22.79 -0.27
CA VAL A 399 -7.99 -22.01 0.20
C VAL A 399 -8.72 -22.75 1.32
N ASN A 400 -9.01 -24.04 1.18
CA ASN A 400 -9.69 -24.80 2.23
C ASN A 400 -8.89 -24.80 3.54
N ASN A 401 -7.56 -24.95 3.47
CA ASN A 401 -6.68 -24.91 4.64
C ASN A 401 -6.66 -23.52 5.29
N VAL A 402 -6.61 -22.45 4.49
CA VAL A 402 -6.56 -21.06 4.97
C VAL A 402 -7.87 -20.63 5.64
N ILE A 403 -9.02 -21.03 5.08
CA ILE A 403 -10.33 -20.74 5.66
C ILE A 403 -10.47 -21.30 7.08
N ALA A 404 -9.86 -22.46 7.37
CA ALA A 404 -9.91 -23.07 8.70
C ALA A 404 -9.29 -22.20 9.80
N TYR A 405 -8.44 -21.24 9.45
CA TYR A 405 -7.81 -20.29 10.38
C TYR A 405 -8.63 -19.01 10.59
N GLN A 406 -9.76 -18.80 9.87
CA GLN A 406 -10.57 -17.60 10.06
C GLN A 406 -11.16 -17.56 11.47
N GLN A 407 -10.95 -16.46 12.18
CA GLN A 407 -11.46 -16.27 13.52
C GLN A 407 -12.97 -15.94 13.53
N PRO A 408 -13.67 -16.12 14.65
CA PRO A 408 -15.12 -15.84 14.74
C PRO A 408 -15.50 -14.40 14.37
N ASN A 409 -14.59 -13.43 14.56
CA ASN A 409 -14.76 -12.02 14.15
C ASN A 409 -14.49 -11.77 12.66
N GLY A 410 -14.16 -12.80 11.90
CA GLY A 410 -13.92 -12.74 10.45
C GLY A 410 -12.48 -12.45 10.03
N LEU A 411 -11.57 -12.15 10.96
CA LEU A 411 -10.18 -11.83 10.66
C LEU A 411 -9.28 -13.06 10.76
N TRP A 412 -8.03 -12.92 10.29
CA TRP A 412 -6.93 -13.85 10.53
C TRP A 412 -5.88 -13.21 11.43
N TYR A 413 -5.14 -14.05 12.18
CA TYR A 413 -3.95 -13.61 12.89
C TYR A 413 -2.80 -13.31 11.92
N CYS A 414 -1.80 -12.57 12.37
CA CYS A 414 -0.63 -12.22 11.55
C CYS A 414 0.12 -13.48 11.08
N PHE A 415 0.39 -14.40 12.00
CA PHE A 415 0.71 -15.79 11.68
C PHE A 415 -0.53 -16.61 12.00
N MET A 416 -1.21 -17.14 11.00
CA MET A 416 -2.57 -17.66 11.13
C MET A 416 -2.74 -18.73 12.20
N HIS A 417 -1.68 -19.50 12.50
CA HIS A 417 -1.65 -20.59 13.49
C HIS A 417 -1.16 -20.14 14.88
N GLU A 418 -0.84 -18.83 15.06
CA GLU A 418 -0.28 -18.26 16.30
C GLU A 418 -1.14 -17.10 16.79
N PRO A 419 -2.12 -17.34 17.68
CA PRO A 419 -3.03 -16.30 18.19
C PRO A 419 -2.32 -15.14 18.88
N GLU A 420 -1.19 -15.37 19.54
CA GLU A 420 -0.38 -14.36 20.23
C GLU A 420 0.20 -13.30 19.30
N THR A 421 0.26 -13.55 18.00
CA THR A 421 0.71 -12.58 17.01
C THR A 421 -0.32 -11.52 16.68
N GLY A 422 -1.56 -11.68 17.18
CA GLY A 422 -2.66 -10.73 17.05
C GLY A 422 -3.27 -10.68 15.64
N LEU A 423 -4.45 -10.08 15.56
CA LEU A 423 -5.20 -9.92 14.32
C LEU A 423 -4.44 -9.02 13.33
N GLU A 424 -4.67 -9.27 12.02
CA GLU A 424 -3.96 -8.57 10.95
C GLU A 424 -4.91 -8.28 9.76
N THR A 425 -4.97 -7.02 9.36
CA THR A 425 -5.98 -6.56 8.40
C THR A 425 -5.58 -6.70 6.95
N SER A 426 -4.28 -6.60 6.61
CA SER A 426 -3.86 -6.74 5.21
C SER A 426 -3.97 -8.20 4.73
N GLY A 427 -3.62 -9.16 5.59
CA GLY A 427 -3.85 -10.57 5.31
C GLY A 427 -5.34 -10.87 5.18
N THR A 428 -6.15 -10.32 6.09
CA THR A 428 -7.61 -10.48 6.04
C THR A 428 -8.21 -9.93 4.75
N ALA A 429 -7.90 -8.68 4.39
CA ALA A 429 -8.42 -8.05 3.18
C ALA A 429 -7.94 -8.78 1.91
N GLY A 430 -6.66 -9.14 1.85
CA GLY A 430 -6.08 -9.80 0.69
C GLY A 430 -6.53 -11.26 0.52
N ILE A 431 -6.70 -12.03 1.61
CA ILE A 431 -7.29 -13.37 1.53
C ILE A 431 -8.72 -13.27 1.01
N ALA A 432 -9.54 -12.39 1.59
CA ALA A 432 -10.91 -12.18 1.12
C ALA A 432 -10.96 -11.72 -0.36
N ALA A 433 -10.03 -10.84 -0.80
CA ALA A 433 -9.88 -10.46 -2.21
C ALA A 433 -9.57 -11.67 -3.11
N ALA A 434 -8.65 -12.55 -2.70
CA ALA A 434 -8.32 -13.77 -3.43
C ALA A 434 -9.53 -14.72 -3.57
N LEU A 435 -10.31 -14.86 -2.49
CA LEU A 435 -11.53 -15.68 -2.49
C LEU A 435 -12.60 -15.11 -3.42
N THR A 436 -12.84 -13.79 -3.34
CA THR A 436 -13.83 -13.10 -4.19
C THR A 436 -13.43 -13.24 -5.66
N TYR A 437 -12.19 -12.86 -6.01
CA TYR A 437 -11.69 -12.93 -7.38
C TYR A 437 -11.72 -14.38 -7.91
N GLY A 438 -11.24 -15.34 -7.12
CA GLY A 438 -11.26 -16.75 -7.49
C GLY A 438 -12.67 -17.29 -7.76
N HIS A 439 -13.66 -16.86 -6.98
CA HIS A 439 -15.07 -17.19 -7.22
C HIS A 439 -15.59 -16.56 -8.52
N GLN A 440 -15.39 -15.27 -8.72
CA GLN A 440 -15.81 -14.55 -9.92
C GLN A 440 -15.24 -15.15 -11.21
N LYS A 441 -14.04 -15.73 -11.14
CA LYS A 441 -13.39 -16.40 -12.29
C LYS A 441 -13.69 -17.91 -12.39
N GLY A 442 -14.61 -18.44 -11.59
CA GLY A 442 -14.99 -19.85 -11.61
C GLY A 442 -13.90 -20.83 -11.13
N LEU A 443 -12.94 -20.34 -10.38
CA LEU A 443 -11.83 -21.13 -9.81
C LEU A 443 -12.20 -21.71 -8.44
N LEU A 444 -13.06 -21.02 -7.69
CA LEU A 444 -13.50 -21.37 -6.34
C LEU A 444 -15.03 -21.48 -6.25
N PRO A 445 -15.57 -22.32 -5.36
CA PRO A 445 -17.00 -22.49 -5.17
C PRO A 445 -17.64 -21.28 -4.47
N ALA A 446 -18.96 -21.12 -4.58
CA ALA A 446 -19.70 -20.03 -3.94
C ALA A 446 -19.63 -20.03 -2.40
N SER A 447 -19.34 -21.17 -1.77
CA SER A 447 -19.21 -21.28 -0.31
C SER A 447 -18.11 -20.37 0.29
N VAL A 448 -17.15 -19.90 -0.51
CA VAL A 448 -16.12 -18.95 -0.03
C VAL A 448 -16.72 -17.58 0.25
N LEU A 449 -17.89 -17.22 -0.30
CA LEU A 449 -18.52 -15.92 -0.11
C LEU A 449 -18.97 -15.67 1.34
N ASP A 450 -19.33 -16.71 2.09
CA ASP A 450 -19.66 -16.59 3.52
C ASP A 450 -18.41 -16.18 4.32
N VAL A 451 -17.26 -16.70 3.94
CA VAL A 451 -15.96 -16.35 4.54
C VAL A 451 -15.61 -14.88 4.22
N VAL A 452 -15.82 -14.46 2.99
CA VAL A 452 -15.64 -13.07 2.53
C VAL A 452 -16.55 -12.12 3.30
N ALA A 453 -17.84 -12.45 3.45
CA ALA A 453 -18.80 -11.63 4.18
C ALA A 453 -18.38 -11.42 5.65
N LYS A 454 -17.91 -12.47 6.32
CA LYS A 454 -17.36 -12.36 7.69
C LYS A 454 -16.12 -11.47 7.74
N ALA A 455 -15.17 -11.64 6.81
CA ALA A 455 -13.97 -10.81 6.73
C ALA A 455 -14.32 -9.34 6.51
N ARG A 456 -15.21 -9.03 5.57
CA ARG A 456 -15.70 -7.67 5.31
C ARG A 456 -16.29 -7.04 6.56
N LYS A 457 -17.17 -7.77 7.27
CA LYS A 457 -17.75 -7.30 8.53
C LYS A 457 -16.69 -7.04 9.61
N GLY A 458 -15.70 -7.94 9.74
CA GLY A 458 -14.63 -7.79 10.72
C GLY A 458 -13.74 -6.57 10.45
N LEU A 459 -13.47 -6.27 9.17
CA LEU A 459 -12.64 -5.13 8.77
C LEU A 459 -13.27 -3.76 9.09
N THR A 460 -14.61 -3.67 9.24
CA THR A 460 -15.29 -2.38 9.50
C THR A 460 -14.80 -1.66 10.75
N ALA A 461 -14.30 -2.39 11.75
CA ALA A 461 -13.78 -1.82 12.98
C ALA A 461 -12.39 -1.17 12.86
N TYR A 462 -11.74 -1.33 11.71
CA TYR A 462 -10.35 -0.93 11.48
C TYR A 462 -10.18 0.25 10.54
N PHE A 463 -11.26 0.88 10.10
CA PHE A 463 -11.15 2.07 9.27
C PHE A 463 -10.90 3.33 10.09
N THR A 464 -9.99 4.18 9.60
CA THR A 464 -9.92 5.56 10.06
C THR A 464 -11.14 6.35 9.59
N PRO A 465 -11.50 7.46 10.25
CA PRO A 465 -12.63 8.28 9.82
C PRO A 465 -12.57 8.75 8.36
N ASP A 466 -11.38 8.88 7.82
CA ASP A 466 -11.09 9.33 6.45
C ASP A 466 -10.69 8.20 5.49
N GLY A 467 -10.94 6.94 5.88
CA GLY A 467 -10.99 5.80 4.97
C GLY A 467 -9.71 4.98 4.81
N TYR A 468 -8.68 5.16 5.62
CA TYR A 468 -7.56 4.23 5.66
C TYR A 468 -7.88 2.98 6.48
N LEU A 469 -7.30 1.84 6.10
CA LEU A 469 -7.35 0.61 6.87
C LEU A 469 -6.17 0.57 7.85
N THR A 470 -6.46 0.52 9.14
CA THR A 470 -5.48 0.32 10.23
C THR A 470 -5.28 -1.17 10.52
N GLY A 471 -4.38 -1.49 11.46
CA GLY A 471 -4.20 -2.89 11.89
C GLY A 471 -3.38 -3.74 10.92
N THR A 472 -2.71 -3.14 9.96
CA THR A 472 -1.83 -3.81 9.00
C THR A 472 -0.47 -4.10 9.65
N ALA A 473 0.06 -5.29 9.47
CA ALA A 473 1.43 -5.59 9.86
C ALA A 473 2.43 -4.80 9.01
N GLN A 474 3.53 -4.33 9.62
CA GLN A 474 4.57 -3.57 8.90
C GLN A 474 5.24 -4.43 7.81
N GLY A 475 5.95 -3.80 6.90
CA GLY A 475 6.79 -4.50 5.92
C GLY A 475 7.75 -5.49 6.57
N ASN A 476 8.04 -6.60 5.89
CA ASN A 476 8.89 -7.68 6.43
C ASN A 476 10.38 -7.31 6.57
N LYS A 477 10.78 -6.11 6.17
CA LYS A 477 12.16 -5.59 6.34
C LYS A 477 12.64 -5.57 7.80
N GLY A 478 11.72 -5.39 8.76
CA GLY A 478 11.99 -5.47 10.19
C GLY A 478 12.13 -6.90 10.74
N GLY A 479 12.02 -7.92 9.87
CA GLY A 479 12.22 -9.32 10.22
C GLY A 479 11.02 -9.96 10.94
N ASN A 480 11.20 -11.23 11.30
CA ASN A 480 10.16 -12.06 11.87
C ASN A 480 9.68 -11.55 13.24
N ALA A 481 10.61 -11.05 14.07
CA ALA A 481 10.28 -10.52 15.40
C ALA A 481 9.32 -9.33 15.34
N LEU A 482 9.50 -8.41 14.37
CA LEU A 482 8.60 -7.26 14.19
C LEU A 482 7.19 -7.71 13.80
N GLN A 483 7.06 -8.75 12.97
CA GLN A 483 5.76 -9.27 12.57
C GLN A 483 5.00 -9.91 13.74
N ARG A 484 5.73 -10.51 14.69
CA ARG A 484 5.15 -11.26 15.83
C ARG A 484 4.83 -10.41 17.04
N ASN A 485 5.40 -9.21 17.17
CA ASN A 485 5.27 -8.40 18.38
C ASN A 485 3.97 -7.56 18.48
N GLY A 486 3.06 -7.73 17.52
CA GLY A 486 1.79 -7.02 17.52
C GLY A 486 1.84 -5.57 17.00
N PHE A 487 3.00 -5.07 16.55
CA PHE A 487 3.10 -3.74 15.95
C PHE A 487 2.26 -3.66 14.67
N ARG A 488 1.40 -2.65 14.57
CA ARG A 488 0.46 -2.45 13.45
C ARG A 488 0.52 -1.02 12.95
N VAL A 489 0.28 -0.86 11.65
CA VAL A 489 0.36 0.41 10.93
C VAL A 489 -0.82 0.62 10.00
N ILE A 490 -0.89 1.79 9.39
CA ILE A 490 -1.65 2.06 8.18
C ILE A 490 -0.75 1.76 6.98
N SER A 491 -1.29 1.04 6.01
CA SER A 491 -0.60 0.81 4.72
C SER A 491 -1.60 0.93 3.58
N PRO A 492 -1.59 2.05 2.82
CA PRO A 492 -2.64 2.39 1.86
C PRO A 492 -2.81 1.40 0.71
N TYR A 493 -1.81 0.57 0.37
CA TYR A 493 -1.95 -0.49 -0.64
C TYR A 493 -3.11 -1.46 -0.33
N THR A 494 -3.51 -1.59 0.95
CA THR A 494 -4.64 -2.44 1.35
C THR A 494 -5.98 -1.99 0.77
N LEU A 495 -6.09 -0.71 0.38
CA LEU A 495 -7.26 -0.19 -0.33
C LEU A 495 -7.48 -0.91 -1.66
N GLY A 496 -6.41 -1.32 -2.33
CA GLY A 496 -6.49 -2.14 -3.54
C GLY A 496 -7.15 -3.49 -3.30
N PHE A 497 -6.88 -4.14 -2.16
CA PHE A 497 -7.57 -5.39 -1.80
C PHE A 497 -9.06 -5.17 -1.50
N LEU A 498 -9.40 -4.04 -0.84
CA LEU A 498 -10.80 -3.72 -0.55
C LEU A 498 -11.63 -3.52 -1.82
N ALA A 499 -11.02 -3.07 -2.91
CA ALA A 499 -11.69 -2.91 -4.20
C ALA A 499 -12.27 -4.23 -4.73
N HIS A 500 -11.57 -5.34 -4.52
CA HIS A 500 -12.08 -6.68 -4.88
C HIS A 500 -13.24 -7.15 -4.00
N LEU A 501 -13.49 -6.47 -2.87
CA LEU A 501 -14.58 -6.78 -1.95
C LEU A 501 -15.81 -5.90 -2.17
N ASP A 502 -15.76 -4.97 -3.11
CA ASP A 502 -16.88 -4.08 -3.41
C ASP A 502 -18.02 -4.86 -4.08
N GLU A 503 -19.22 -4.75 -3.54
CA GLU A 503 -20.41 -5.46 -4.07
C GLU A 503 -20.91 -4.90 -5.41
N THR A 504 -20.38 -3.75 -5.80
CA THR A 504 -20.77 -3.07 -7.05
C THR A 504 -19.81 -3.34 -8.21
N SER A 505 -18.74 -4.09 -7.98
CA SER A 505 -17.74 -4.47 -8.99
C SER A 505 -18.07 -5.78 -9.72
#